data_72d90d403a7c72a813e11497b13659ff
#
_entry.id   72d90d403a7c72a813e11497b13659ff
#
_cell.length_a   1.000
_cell.length_b   1.000
_cell.length_c   1.000
_cell.angle_alpha   90.00
_cell.angle_beta   90.00
_cell.angle_gamma   90.00
#
_symmetry.space_group_name_H-M   'P 1'
#
loop_
_entity.id
_entity.type
_entity.pdbx_description
1 polymer ?
#
loop_
_entity_poly.entity_id
_entity_poly.type
_entity_poly.pdbx_seq_one_letter_code
_entity_poly.pdbx_strand_id
1 'polypeptide(L)'
;TGGISIKPGPGMEDMKWDMGGAGAVAGAMLALVGRKAKANLVGVVGLVENMPDGKAQRPGDVVTSMSGQTIEVLNTDAEGRLVLA
;
A
#
# COMPACT_ATOMS: atom_id res chain seq x y z
N THR A 1 5.02 -9.33 -0.94
CA THR A 1 5.22 -10.05 0.34
C THR A 1 5.06 -9.08 1.49
N GLY A 2 3.99 -9.17 2.25
CA GLY A 2 3.72 -8.33 3.41
C GLY A 2 4.22 -8.96 4.71
N GLY A 3 5.16 -8.32 5.40
CA GLY A 3 5.64 -8.77 6.70
C GLY A 3 6.15 -10.20 6.69
N ILE A 4 5.61 -11.05 7.56
CA ILE A 4 5.99 -12.46 7.67
C ILE A 4 5.30 -13.35 6.60
N SER A 5 4.37 -12.82 5.83
CA SER A 5 3.68 -13.56 4.78
C SER A 5 4.58 -13.71 3.56
N ILE A 6 5.36 -14.79 3.53
CA ILE A 6 6.27 -15.10 2.42
C ILE A 6 5.51 -15.88 1.35
N LYS A 7 5.50 -15.36 0.13
CA LYS A 7 4.88 -15.99 -1.03
C LYS A 7 5.85 -16.96 -1.72
N PRO A 8 5.35 -17.99 -2.43
CA PRO A 8 6.20 -18.84 -3.28
C PRO A 8 6.95 -18.01 -4.33
N GLY A 9 8.18 -18.42 -4.66
CA GLY A 9 9.01 -17.73 -5.66
C GLY A 9 8.38 -17.62 -7.06
N PRO A 10 7.81 -18.70 -7.63
CA PRO A 10 7.15 -18.63 -8.94
C PRO A 10 6.00 -17.62 -8.95
N GLY A 11 5.98 -16.68 -9.90
CA GLY A 11 5.01 -15.61 -10.00
C GLY A 11 5.37 -14.35 -9.19
N MET A 12 6.46 -14.38 -8.43
CA MET A 12 6.89 -13.21 -7.65
C MET A 12 7.27 -12.02 -8.54
N GLU A 13 7.73 -12.29 -9.76
CA GLU A 13 8.01 -11.28 -10.76
C GLU A 13 6.78 -10.43 -11.13
N ASP A 14 5.58 -10.95 -10.93
CA ASP A 14 4.34 -10.23 -11.19
C ASP A 14 4.00 -9.21 -10.10
N MET A 15 4.66 -9.28 -8.94
CA MET A 15 4.45 -8.33 -7.83
C MET A 15 4.87 -6.90 -8.18
N LYS A 16 5.60 -6.68 -9.27
CA LYS A 16 5.80 -5.34 -9.84
C LYS A 16 4.51 -4.64 -10.22
N TRP A 17 3.42 -5.39 -10.43
CA TRP A 17 2.09 -4.88 -10.73
C TRP A 17 1.25 -4.63 -9.47
N ASP A 18 1.75 -5.01 -8.30
CA ASP A 18 1.08 -4.78 -7.01
C ASP A 18 1.26 -3.33 -6.54
N MET A 19 0.90 -2.41 -7.44
CA MET A 19 0.95 -0.96 -7.26
C MET A 19 -0.26 -0.27 -7.91
N GLY A 20 -1.35 -1.04 -8.10
CA GLY A 20 -2.52 -0.59 -8.85
C GLY A 20 -3.17 0.67 -8.26
N GLY A 21 -3.19 0.82 -6.95
CA GLY A 21 -3.69 2.02 -6.27
C GLY A 21 -2.86 3.27 -6.61
N ALA A 22 -1.53 3.15 -6.55
CA ALA A 22 -0.63 4.25 -6.93
C ALA A 22 -0.78 4.60 -8.42
N GLY A 23 -0.88 3.57 -9.28
CA GLY A 23 -1.15 3.76 -10.71
C GLY A 23 -2.46 4.48 -10.99
N ALA A 24 -3.53 4.12 -10.27
CA ALA A 24 -4.83 4.79 -10.39
C ALA A 24 -4.77 6.27 -9.98
N VAL A 25 -4.10 6.58 -8.87
CA VAL A 25 -3.91 7.99 -8.42
C VAL A 25 -3.11 8.77 -9.46
N ALA A 26 -1.99 8.24 -9.95
CA ALA A 26 -1.17 8.90 -10.97
C ALA A 26 -1.95 9.15 -12.26
N GLY A 27 -2.71 8.14 -12.74
CA GLY A 27 -3.57 8.26 -13.91
C GLY A 27 -4.68 9.29 -13.74
N ALA A 28 -5.32 9.32 -12.57
CA ALA A 28 -6.35 10.30 -12.25
C ALA A 28 -5.79 11.73 -12.25
N MET A 29 -4.62 11.95 -11.64
CA MET A 29 -3.95 13.25 -11.63
C MET A 29 -3.60 13.70 -13.04
N LEU A 30 -3.05 12.82 -13.87
CA LEU A 30 -2.75 13.11 -15.26
C LEU A 30 -4.00 13.49 -16.06
N ALA A 31 -5.09 12.75 -15.90
CA ALA A 31 -6.35 13.02 -16.57
C ALA A 31 -6.95 14.38 -16.15
N LEU A 32 -6.92 14.69 -14.85
CA LEU A 32 -7.45 15.96 -14.33
C LEU A 32 -6.66 17.16 -14.82
N VAL A 33 -5.33 17.06 -14.87
CA VAL A 33 -4.45 18.08 -15.43
C VAL A 33 -4.73 18.25 -16.94
N GLY A 34 -4.79 17.15 -17.69
CA GLY A 34 -5.07 17.18 -19.12
C GLY A 34 -6.41 17.82 -19.47
N ARG A 35 -7.43 17.61 -18.62
CA ARG A 35 -8.76 18.22 -18.76
C ARG A 35 -8.84 19.64 -18.22
N LYS A 36 -7.77 20.17 -17.68
CA LYS A 36 -7.74 21.50 -17.02
C LYS A 36 -8.85 21.64 -15.96
N ALA A 37 -9.01 20.62 -15.15
CA ALA A 37 -10.03 20.60 -14.09
C ALA A 37 -9.84 21.81 -13.16
N LYS A 38 -10.93 22.49 -12.84
CA LYS A 38 -10.92 23.65 -11.92
C LYS A 38 -10.99 23.16 -10.47
N ALA A 39 -9.93 22.51 -10.03
CA ALA A 39 -9.81 21.96 -8.67
C ALA A 39 -8.35 21.99 -8.21
N ASN A 40 -8.16 22.25 -6.93
CA ASN A 40 -6.87 22.06 -6.25
C ASN A 40 -6.84 20.65 -5.70
N LEU A 41 -5.93 19.82 -6.19
CA LEU A 41 -5.85 18.42 -5.86
C LEU A 41 -4.44 18.05 -5.44
N VAL A 42 -4.34 17.18 -4.44
CA VAL A 42 -3.10 16.59 -4.00
C VAL A 42 -3.24 15.07 -4.14
N GLY A 43 -2.35 14.45 -4.89
CA GLY A 43 -2.24 12.99 -4.97
C GLY A 43 -1.21 12.49 -3.98
N VAL A 44 -1.56 11.50 -3.18
CA VAL A 44 -0.63 10.86 -2.25
C VAL A 44 -0.57 9.38 -2.59
N VAL A 45 0.63 8.85 -2.71
CA VAL A 45 0.87 7.42 -2.98
C VAL A 45 1.91 6.89 -2.01
N GLY A 46 1.69 5.69 -1.47
CA GLY A 46 2.68 4.96 -0.72
C GLY A 46 3.49 4.08 -1.68
N LEU A 47 4.79 4.33 -1.76
CA LEU A 47 5.71 3.52 -2.55
C LEU A 47 6.82 3.03 -1.64
N VAL A 48 7.00 1.72 -1.58
CA VAL A 48 7.97 1.09 -0.70
C VAL A 48 8.55 -0.15 -1.37
N GLU A 49 9.81 -0.41 -1.13
CA GLU A 49 10.41 -1.70 -1.45
C GLU A 49 10.00 -2.68 -0.35
N ASN A 50 8.97 -3.48 -0.63
CA ASN A 50 8.36 -4.37 0.36
C ASN A 50 9.15 -5.68 0.46
N MET A 51 10.00 -5.77 1.47
CA MET A 51 10.85 -6.92 1.73
C MET A 51 10.62 -7.45 3.15
N PRO A 52 10.59 -8.78 3.36
CA PRO A 52 10.57 -9.34 4.71
C PRO A 52 11.89 -9.02 5.43
N ASP A 53 11.79 -8.64 6.69
CA ASP A 53 12.95 -8.42 7.57
C ASP A 53 12.64 -8.76 9.02
N GLY A 54 13.64 -8.61 9.89
CA GLY A 54 13.49 -8.91 11.33
C GLY A 54 12.59 -7.95 12.10
N LYS A 55 12.18 -6.82 11.51
CA LYS A 55 11.28 -5.83 12.10
C LYS A 55 9.89 -5.83 11.46
N ALA A 56 9.65 -6.77 10.53
CA ALA A 56 8.37 -6.86 9.85
C ALA A 56 7.23 -7.13 10.84
N GLN A 57 6.05 -6.59 10.55
CA GLN A 57 4.83 -6.87 11.30
C GLN A 57 4.49 -8.36 11.24
N ARG A 58 3.92 -8.86 12.32
CA ARG A 58 3.50 -10.26 12.44
C ARG A 58 2.00 -10.34 12.62
N PRO A 59 1.38 -11.46 12.23
CA PRO A 59 -0.02 -11.72 12.59
C PRO A 59 -0.20 -11.64 14.11
N GLY A 60 -1.24 -10.93 14.55
CA GLY A 60 -1.50 -10.66 15.97
C GLY A 60 -0.87 -9.36 16.50
N ASP A 61 0.01 -8.70 15.75
CA ASP A 61 0.49 -7.38 16.12
C ASP A 61 -0.65 -6.37 16.11
N VAL A 62 -0.62 -5.42 17.05
CA VAL A 62 -1.59 -4.33 17.12
C VAL A 62 -0.86 -3.03 16.81
N VAL A 63 -1.37 -2.32 15.78
CA VAL A 63 -0.84 -1.02 15.35
C VAL A 63 -1.86 0.08 15.60
N THR A 64 -1.40 1.31 15.65
CA THR A 64 -2.28 2.49 15.82
C THR A 64 -2.35 3.26 14.50
N SER A 65 -3.55 3.49 14.00
CA SER A 65 -3.80 4.31 12.81
C SER A 65 -3.52 5.79 13.08
N MET A 66 -3.44 6.59 12.02
CA MET A 66 -3.31 8.06 12.15
C MET A 66 -4.48 8.69 12.92
N SER A 67 -5.67 8.10 12.87
CA SER A 67 -6.85 8.55 13.62
C SER A 67 -6.83 8.14 15.10
N GLY A 68 -5.83 7.40 15.56
CA GLY A 68 -5.69 6.92 16.93
C GLY A 68 -6.43 5.61 17.24
N GLN A 69 -7.04 4.98 16.26
CA GLN A 69 -7.69 3.68 16.44
C GLN A 69 -6.66 2.55 16.38
N THR A 70 -6.89 1.51 17.17
CA THR A 70 -6.04 0.32 17.14
C THR A 70 -6.55 -0.69 16.11
N ILE A 71 -5.62 -1.31 15.40
CA ILE A 71 -5.89 -2.29 14.35
C ILE A 71 -5.08 -3.55 14.66
N GLU A 72 -5.74 -4.68 14.84
CA GLU A 72 -5.08 -5.96 14.92
C GLU A 72 -4.74 -6.46 13.50
N VAL A 73 -3.47 -6.77 13.26
CA VAL A 73 -2.98 -7.28 11.97
C VAL A 73 -3.19 -8.78 11.94
N LEU A 74 -4.24 -9.25 11.29
CA LEU A 74 -4.54 -10.68 11.13
C LEU A 74 -3.82 -11.28 9.92
N ASN A 75 -3.63 -10.48 8.87
CA ASN A 75 -2.99 -10.90 7.63
C ASN A 75 -1.98 -9.83 7.20
N THR A 76 -0.71 -10.17 7.27
CA THR A 76 0.39 -9.25 6.91
C THR A 76 0.53 -9.05 5.40
N ASP A 77 -0.16 -9.85 4.58
CA ASP A 77 -0.24 -9.68 3.12
C ASP A 77 -1.40 -8.75 2.69
N ALA A 78 -2.02 -8.10 3.65
CA ALA A 78 -3.05 -7.08 3.44
C ALA A 78 -2.55 -5.68 3.89
N GLU A 79 -1.26 -5.42 3.70
CA GLU A 79 -0.55 -4.22 4.18
C GLU A 79 -1.02 -2.93 3.49
N GLY A 80 -1.45 -3.02 2.24
CA GLY A 80 -1.88 -1.84 1.47
C GLY A 80 -2.99 -1.05 2.15
N ARG A 81 -3.93 -1.73 2.81
CA ARG A 81 -4.98 -1.05 3.58
C ARG A 81 -4.46 -0.34 4.83
N LEU A 82 -3.36 -0.82 5.41
CA LEU A 82 -2.74 -0.18 6.56
C LEU A 82 -2.05 1.14 6.18
N VAL A 83 -1.58 1.26 4.94
CA VAL A 83 -1.03 2.50 4.40
C VAL A 83 -2.11 3.59 4.33
N LEU A 84 -3.38 3.20 4.20
CA LEU A 84 -4.52 4.13 4.10
C LEU A 84 -5.12 4.49 5.47
N ALA A 85 -4.71 3.83 6.52
CA ALA A 85 -5.23 4.02 7.88
C ALA A 85 -4.35 4.96 8.70
#